data_4d94e846fc7ce9a41a6ae9b5e1c2d416
#
_entry.id   4d94e846fc7ce9a41a6ae9b5e1c2d416
#
_cell.length_a   1.000
_cell.length_b   1.000
_cell.length_c   1.000
_cell.angle_alpha   90.00
_cell.angle_beta   90.00
_cell.angle_gamma   90.00
#
_symmetry.space_group_name_H-M   'P 1'
#
loop_
_entity.id
_entity.type
_entity.pdbx_description
1 polymer ?
#
loop_
_entity_poly.entity_id
_entity_poly.type
_entity_poly.pdbx_seq_one_letter_code
_entity_poly.pdbx_strand_id
1 'polypeptide(L)'
;GFSFDWNREIRTCDPEYYHWTQWAFLKMFNSYYCNDEQKARPIEELEKAFAVYGNEGLNAACSEEISFTADEWNAKSEKEKQEILMNYRIAYLGETMVNWCAELGTVLANDEVVDGVSERGGFPVIQKKMRQWCLRVSAYAQRLLDGLDTIDWTDSLKETQRNWIGRSEGAEVQFKVKDSDLEFTIFTTRADTMFGVTFMVLAPESELVAQLTTPAQKAEVDAYLDRTKKRTERERIADRSVTGVFSGSYAINPFTGEAVPIWISDYVLAGYGTGAIMAVPAHDSRDYAFAKHFGLEIRPLVEGCDVSEESFDAKEGIVCNSPRPDVTPYCDLSLNGLTIKEAIEKTKNYVKEHNLGRVKVNYRLRDA
;
A
#
# COMPACT_ATOMS: atom_id res chain seq x y z
N GLY A 1 38.78 -8.84 -28.92
CA GLY A 1 38.82 -9.86 -27.91
C GLY A 1 39.35 -9.33 -26.58
N PHE A 2 38.78 -9.79 -25.49
CA PHE A 2 39.25 -9.50 -24.13
C PHE A 2 40.13 -10.67 -23.66
N SER A 3 41.10 -10.39 -22.80
CA SER A 3 41.89 -11.41 -22.12
C SER A 3 41.23 -11.75 -20.79
N PHE A 4 40.65 -12.94 -20.70
CA PHE A 4 40.04 -13.45 -19.47
C PHE A 4 40.98 -14.49 -18.82
N ASP A 5 40.97 -14.49 -17.48
CA ASP A 5 41.59 -15.58 -16.72
C ASP A 5 40.56 -16.74 -16.55
N TRP A 6 40.59 -17.68 -17.47
CA TRP A 6 39.69 -18.82 -17.52
C TRP A 6 39.82 -19.78 -16.32
N ASN A 7 40.89 -19.64 -15.53
CA ASN A 7 41.00 -20.39 -14.28
C ASN A 7 40.07 -19.86 -13.19
N ARG A 8 39.46 -18.68 -13.39
CA ARG A 8 38.50 -18.04 -12.51
C ARG A 8 37.08 -18.09 -13.06
N GLU A 9 36.80 -19.01 -13.96
CA GLU A 9 35.43 -19.22 -14.44
C GLU A 9 34.53 -19.66 -13.33
N ILE A 10 33.39 -19.01 -13.18
CA ILE A 10 32.33 -19.31 -12.20
C ILE A 10 31.03 -19.53 -12.95
N ARG A 11 30.33 -20.63 -12.63
CA ARG A 11 28.99 -20.94 -13.14
C ARG A 11 28.00 -20.93 -11.99
N THR A 12 27.05 -20.05 -12.03
CA THR A 12 26.04 -19.92 -10.96
C THR A 12 25.09 -21.12 -10.86
N CYS A 13 25.03 -21.97 -11.89
CA CYS A 13 24.27 -23.21 -11.91
C CYS A 13 25.01 -24.42 -11.33
N ASP A 14 26.29 -24.27 -10.98
CA ASP A 14 27.05 -25.37 -10.37
C ASP A 14 26.68 -25.55 -8.89
N PRO A 15 26.55 -26.79 -8.40
CA PRO A 15 26.21 -27.07 -7.01
C PRO A 15 27.16 -26.41 -6.00
N GLU A 16 28.44 -26.33 -6.31
CA GLU A 16 29.46 -25.67 -5.48
C GLU A 16 29.21 -24.18 -5.33
N TYR A 17 28.52 -23.56 -6.31
CA TYR A 17 28.14 -22.16 -6.23
C TYR A 17 26.76 -21.96 -5.59
N TYR A 18 25.71 -22.61 -6.09
CA TYR A 18 24.36 -22.31 -5.66
C TYR A 18 24.04 -22.80 -4.24
N HIS A 19 24.80 -23.73 -3.66
CA HIS A 19 24.60 -24.12 -2.27
C HIS A 19 24.74 -22.93 -1.29
N TRP A 20 25.53 -21.90 -1.65
CA TRP A 20 25.60 -20.68 -0.86
C TRP A 20 24.32 -19.86 -0.92
N THR A 21 23.65 -19.83 -2.07
CA THR A 21 22.33 -19.22 -2.24
C THR A 21 21.30 -19.97 -1.38
N GLN A 22 21.33 -21.28 -1.39
CA GLN A 22 20.46 -22.12 -0.54
C GLN A 22 20.75 -21.90 0.95
N TRP A 23 22.01 -21.81 1.33
CA TRP A 23 22.42 -21.52 2.70
C TRP A 23 21.90 -20.13 3.15
N ALA A 24 22.04 -19.11 2.33
CA ALA A 24 21.53 -17.77 2.63
C ALA A 24 20.00 -17.77 2.77
N PHE A 25 19.30 -18.47 1.86
CA PHE A 25 17.85 -18.65 1.96
C PHE A 25 17.44 -19.33 3.28
N LEU A 26 18.09 -20.42 3.67
CA LEU A 26 17.81 -21.12 4.92
C LEU A 26 18.07 -20.25 6.15
N LYS A 27 19.08 -19.39 6.12
CA LYS A 27 19.32 -18.40 7.19
C LYS A 27 18.17 -17.42 7.30
N MET A 28 17.67 -16.88 6.19
CA MET A 28 16.52 -15.99 6.17
C MET A 28 15.22 -16.71 6.57
N PHE A 29 15.02 -17.93 6.12
CA PHE A 29 13.87 -18.76 6.48
C PHE A 29 13.82 -19.08 7.98
N ASN A 30 14.96 -19.35 8.60
CA ASN A 30 15.08 -19.65 10.03
C ASN A 30 15.29 -18.40 10.90
N SER A 31 14.88 -17.23 10.39
CA SER A 31 14.99 -15.97 11.11
C SER A 31 13.70 -15.15 11.02
N TYR A 32 13.46 -14.34 12.05
CA TYR A 32 12.47 -13.28 12.07
C TYR A 32 13.13 -11.92 12.26
N TYR A 33 12.46 -10.83 11.97
CA TYR A 33 12.96 -9.48 12.21
C TYR A 33 12.39 -8.89 13.51
N CYS A 34 13.28 -8.64 14.49
CA CYS A 34 12.94 -7.97 15.74
C CYS A 34 12.98 -6.45 15.51
N ASN A 35 11.83 -5.77 15.67
CA ASN A 35 11.74 -4.33 15.47
C ASN A 35 12.46 -3.54 16.57
N ASP A 36 12.45 -4.03 17.83
CA ASP A 36 13.11 -3.36 18.95
C ASP A 36 14.64 -3.31 18.78
N GLU A 37 15.21 -4.42 18.31
CA GLU A 37 16.65 -4.54 18.07
C GLU A 37 17.06 -4.15 16.65
N GLN A 38 16.10 -3.91 15.75
CA GLN A 38 16.29 -3.62 14.33
C GLN A 38 17.22 -4.62 13.61
N LYS A 39 17.06 -5.92 13.90
CA LYS A 39 17.87 -6.99 13.30
C LYS A 39 17.14 -8.32 13.23
N ALA A 40 17.71 -9.22 12.42
CA ALA A 40 17.27 -10.60 12.35
C ALA A 40 17.67 -11.37 13.64
N ARG A 41 16.75 -12.24 14.09
CA ARG A 41 16.92 -13.16 15.21
C ARG A 41 16.49 -14.58 14.81
N PRO A 42 17.01 -15.63 15.43
CA PRO A 42 16.59 -17.00 15.17
C PRO A 42 15.10 -17.23 15.45
N ILE A 43 14.40 -17.92 14.54
CA ILE A 43 12.95 -18.18 14.66
C ILE A 43 12.59 -18.99 15.91
N GLU A 44 13.49 -19.83 16.39
CA GLU A 44 13.32 -20.65 17.60
C GLU A 44 13.14 -19.79 18.87
N GLU A 45 13.59 -18.55 18.85
CA GLU A 45 13.35 -17.60 19.96
C GLU A 45 11.87 -17.22 20.03
N LEU A 46 11.22 -17.03 18.88
CA LEU A 46 9.76 -16.80 18.83
C LEU A 46 8.99 -18.02 19.30
N GLU A 47 9.36 -19.21 18.86
CA GLU A 47 8.69 -20.45 19.29
C GLU A 47 8.69 -20.60 20.82
N LYS A 48 9.82 -20.30 21.45
CA LYS A 48 9.95 -20.31 22.91
C LYS A 48 9.13 -19.21 23.57
N ALA A 49 9.13 -18.00 23.00
CA ALA A 49 8.36 -16.89 23.52
C ALA A 49 6.85 -17.15 23.42
N PHE A 50 6.38 -17.67 22.27
CA PHE A 50 4.99 -18.02 22.05
C PHE A 50 4.48 -19.11 23.01
N ALA A 51 5.32 -20.09 23.33
CA ALA A 51 4.96 -21.14 24.25
C ALA A 51 4.77 -20.66 25.70
N VAL A 52 5.37 -19.52 26.07
CA VAL A 52 5.34 -18.98 27.44
C VAL A 52 4.39 -17.79 27.56
N TYR A 53 4.35 -16.92 26.56
CA TYR A 53 3.68 -15.60 26.63
C TYR A 53 2.60 -15.40 25.56
N GLY A 54 2.48 -16.29 24.56
CA GLY A 54 1.75 -15.98 23.35
C GLY A 54 2.49 -14.93 22.53
N ASN A 55 1.76 -14.13 21.74
CA ASN A 55 2.37 -13.05 20.96
C ASN A 55 2.01 -11.64 21.47
N GLU A 56 1.36 -11.53 22.62
CA GLU A 56 1.05 -10.23 23.22
C GLU A 56 2.36 -9.49 23.60
N GLY A 57 2.44 -8.20 23.20
CA GLY A 57 3.62 -7.37 23.47
C GLY A 57 4.85 -7.68 22.61
N LEU A 58 4.75 -8.63 21.68
CA LEU A 58 5.83 -8.92 20.74
C LEU A 58 5.92 -7.82 19.66
N ASN A 59 7.10 -7.23 19.51
CA ASN A 59 7.38 -6.25 18.44
C ASN A 59 8.28 -6.85 17.37
N ALA A 60 7.68 -7.66 16.50
CA ALA A 60 8.34 -8.31 15.37
C ALA A 60 7.61 -8.02 14.05
N ALA A 61 8.37 -7.98 12.95
CA ALA A 61 7.76 -7.84 11.63
C ALA A 61 6.90 -9.06 11.30
N CYS A 62 5.64 -8.81 10.94
CA CYS A 62 4.64 -9.84 10.65
C CYS A 62 3.83 -9.45 9.41
N SER A 63 3.40 -10.44 8.62
CA SER A 63 2.58 -10.21 7.43
C SER A 63 1.13 -9.89 7.77
N GLU A 64 0.62 -10.44 8.86
CA GLU A 64 -0.79 -10.35 9.28
C GLU A 64 -0.90 -9.91 10.73
N GLU A 65 -1.99 -9.25 11.07
CA GLU A 65 -2.34 -8.94 12.46
C GLU A 65 -2.98 -10.19 13.09
N ILE A 66 -2.19 -10.96 13.79
CA ILE A 66 -2.61 -12.16 14.50
C ILE A 66 -2.42 -11.97 15.99
N SER A 67 -3.34 -12.51 16.79
CA SER A 67 -3.27 -12.50 18.25
C SER A 67 -3.60 -13.90 18.79
N PHE A 68 -2.79 -14.40 19.72
CA PHE A 68 -2.99 -15.66 20.40
C PHE A 68 -2.29 -15.70 21.75
N THR A 69 -2.86 -16.44 22.69
CA THR A 69 -2.30 -16.71 24.01
C THR A 69 -1.31 -17.88 23.97
N ALA A 70 -0.53 -18.05 25.05
CA ALA A 70 0.35 -19.22 25.19
C ALA A 70 -0.42 -20.55 25.15
N ASP A 71 -1.60 -20.60 25.77
CA ASP A 71 -2.43 -21.82 25.78
C ASP A 71 -2.92 -22.16 24.36
N GLU A 72 -3.38 -21.16 23.60
CA GLU A 72 -3.80 -21.34 22.20
C GLU A 72 -2.63 -21.80 21.32
N TRP A 73 -1.44 -21.22 21.50
CA TRP A 73 -0.24 -21.67 20.80
C TRP A 73 0.11 -23.11 21.11
N ASN A 74 0.13 -23.48 22.40
CA ASN A 74 0.50 -24.81 22.86
C ASN A 74 -0.52 -25.88 22.44
N ALA A 75 -1.79 -25.53 22.26
CA ALA A 75 -2.84 -26.43 21.78
C ALA A 75 -2.77 -26.71 20.26
N LYS A 76 -2.02 -25.90 19.49
CA LYS A 76 -1.91 -26.06 18.03
C LYS A 76 -1.05 -27.24 17.63
N SER A 77 -1.42 -27.85 16.51
CA SER A 77 -0.58 -28.85 15.83
C SER A 77 0.71 -28.20 15.30
N GLU A 78 1.72 -28.99 15.04
CA GLU A 78 2.99 -28.53 14.47
C GLU A 78 2.77 -27.79 13.13
N LYS A 79 1.87 -28.29 12.29
CA LYS A 79 1.52 -27.63 11.02
C LYS A 79 0.97 -26.22 11.24
N GLU A 80 0.02 -26.05 12.15
CA GLU A 80 -0.58 -24.74 12.46
C GLU A 80 0.46 -23.77 13.04
N LYS A 81 1.39 -24.28 13.89
CA LYS A 81 2.51 -23.48 14.39
C LYS A 81 3.41 -22.99 13.27
N GLN A 82 3.76 -23.86 12.31
CA GLN A 82 4.58 -23.46 11.16
C GLN A 82 3.86 -22.49 10.24
N GLU A 83 2.53 -22.57 10.08
CA GLU A 83 1.72 -21.59 9.34
C GLU A 83 1.74 -20.20 10.03
N ILE A 84 1.66 -20.14 11.35
CA ILE A 84 1.81 -18.90 12.11
C ILE A 84 3.23 -18.34 11.96
N LEU A 85 4.27 -19.16 12.15
CA LEU A 85 5.67 -18.74 12.04
C LEU A 85 6.01 -18.22 10.64
N MET A 86 5.33 -18.71 9.58
CA MET A 86 5.52 -18.24 8.23
C MET A 86 5.24 -16.74 8.12
N ASN A 87 4.31 -16.18 8.91
CA ASN A 87 4.01 -14.77 8.96
C ASN A 87 5.13 -13.89 9.57
N TYR A 88 6.06 -14.50 10.30
CA TYR A 88 7.19 -13.80 10.93
C TYR A 88 8.53 -14.03 10.22
N ARG A 89 8.66 -15.09 9.42
CA ARG A 89 9.92 -15.42 8.75
C ARG A 89 10.36 -14.32 7.80
N ILE A 90 11.68 -14.14 7.67
CA ILE A 90 12.27 -13.18 6.68
C ILE A 90 12.09 -13.72 5.26
N ALA A 91 12.30 -15.01 5.01
CA ALA A 91 11.88 -15.67 3.78
C ALA A 91 10.56 -16.40 4.03
N TYR A 92 9.50 -16.01 3.33
CA TYR A 92 8.15 -16.51 3.57
C TYR A 92 7.39 -16.76 2.26
N LEU A 93 6.32 -17.56 2.31
CA LEU A 93 5.41 -17.76 1.19
C LEU A 93 4.29 -16.73 1.27
N GLY A 94 4.25 -15.82 0.29
CA GLY A 94 3.21 -14.81 0.14
C GLY A 94 2.41 -15.00 -1.13
N GLU A 95 1.19 -14.47 -1.17
CA GLU A 95 0.40 -14.36 -2.37
C GLU A 95 0.58 -12.98 -2.98
N THR A 96 1.13 -12.89 -4.18
CA THR A 96 1.39 -11.65 -4.88
C THR A 96 0.81 -11.64 -6.28
N MET A 97 0.47 -10.45 -6.77
CA MET A 97 0.10 -10.26 -8.18
C MET A 97 1.37 -10.32 -9.02
N VAL A 98 1.39 -11.20 -10.02
CA VAL A 98 2.53 -11.43 -10.90
C VAL A 98 2.11 -11.35 -12.37
N ASN A 99 3.07 -11.01 -13.24
CA ASN A 99 2.88 -11.05 -14.68
C ASN A 99 3.05 -12.50 -15.17
N TRP A 100 1.97 -13.22 -15.33
CA TRP A 100 1.97 -14.61 -15.78
C TRP A 100 1.85 -14.70 -17.29
N CYS A 101 2.78 -15.39 -17.92
CA CYS A 101 2.72 -15.76 -19.33
C CYS A 101 2.53 -17.27 -19.45
N ALA A 102 1.34 -17.70 -19.90
CA ALA A 102 1.00 -19.12 -20.01
C ALA A 102 1.84 -19.84 -21.08
N GLU A 103 2.10 -19.16 -22.20
CA GLU A 103 2.87 -19.72 -23.32
C GLU A 103 4.34 -19.95 -22.98
N LEU A 104 4.92 -19.08 -22.15
CA LEU A 104 6.29 -19.24 -21.64
C LEU A 104 6.33 -20.11 -20.37
N GLY A 105 5.19 -20.35 -19.74
CA GLY A 105 5.06 -21.13 -18.51
C GLY A 105 5.79 -20.51 -17.30
N THR A 106 5.91 -19.17 -17.26
CA THR A 106 6.70 -18.48 -16.23
C THR A 106 6.12 -17.11 -15.87
N VAL A 107 6.57 -16.61 -14.72
CA VAL A 107 6.35 -15.23 -14.29
C VAL A 107 7.41 -14.33 -14.93
N LEU A 108 6.99 -13.15 -15.37
CA LEU A 108 7.83 -12.16 -16.03
C LEU A 108 8.01 -10.92 -15.14
N ALA A 109 9.20 -10.34 -15.17
CA ALA A 109 9.44 -9.02 -14.59
C ALA A 109 8.67 -7.93 -15.36
N ASN A 110 8.45 -6.77 -14.74
CA ASN A 110 7.73 -5.68 -15.41
C ASN A 110 8.43 -5.21 -16.69
N ASP A 111 9.76 -5.25 -16.72
CA ASP A 111 10.55 -4.85 -17.90
C ASP A 111 10.49 -5.86 -19.06
N GLU A 112 10.01 -7.09 -18.81
CA GLU A 112 9.82 -8.14 -19.82
C GLU A 112 8.40 -8.12 -20.44
N VAL A 113 7.57 -7.15 -20.04
CA VAL A 113 6.20 -6.98 -20.54
C VAL A 113 6.08 -5.63 -21.23
N VAL A 114 5.70 -5.65 -22.51
CA VAL A 114 5.50 -4.45 -23.34
C VAL A 114 4.13 -4.56 -23.99
N ASP A 115 3.28 -3.55 -23.84
CA ASP A 115 1.92 -3.51 -24.41
C ASP A 115 1.07 -4.75 -24.09
N GLY A 116 1.24 -5.32 -22.88
CA GLY A 116 0.48 -6.50 -22.42
C GLY A 116 0.96 -7.83 -23.00
N VAL A 117 2.10 -7.85 -23.70
CA VAL A 117 2.71 -9.06 -24.21
C VAL A 117 4.14 -9.23 -23.73
N SER A 118 4.65 -10.48 -23.74
CA SER A 118 6.04 -10.76 -23.41
C SER A 118 7.00 -10.19 -24.48
N GLU A 119 8.08 -9.52 -24.06
CA GLU A 119 9.13 -9.08 -24.97
C GLU A 119 9.69 -10.27 -25.80
N ARG A 120 9.83 -11.41 -25.14
CA ARG A 120 10.25 -12.66 -25.77
C ARG A 120 9.03 -13.41 -26.31
N GLY A 121 8.85 -13.41 -27.61
CA GLY A 121 7.85 -14.19 -28.34
C GLY A 121 6.51 -13.48 -28.55
N GLY A 122 6.26 -12.31 -27.95
CA GLY A 122 5.02 -11.54 -28.16
C GLY A 122 3.75 -12.24 -27.63
N PHE A 123 3.87 -13.05 -26.58
CA PHE A 123 2.75 -13.82 -26.04
C PHE A 123 1.95 -12.99 -25.02
N PRO A 124 0.62 -13.20 -24.91
CA PRO A 124 -0.22 -12.49 -23.94
C PRO A 124 0.25 -12.72 -22.52
N VAL A 125 0.28 -11.64 -21.73
CA VAL A 125 0.62 -11.65 -20.31
C VAL A 125 -0.59 -11.19 -19.51
N ILE A 126 -0.90 -11.90 -18.43
CA ILE A 126 -2.00 -11.57 -17.54
C ILE A 126 -1.50 -11.32 -16.12
N GLN A 127 -2.17 -10.43 -15.39
CA GLN A 127 -1.99 -10.29 -13.95
C GLN A 127 -2.68 -11.47 -13.25
N LYS A 128 -1.92 -12.21 -12.44
CA LYS A 128 -2.42 -13.37 -11.72
C LYS A 128 -1.92 -13.38 -10.29
N LYS A 129 -2.81 -13.62 -9.33
CA LYS A 129 -2.44 -13.86 -7.93
C LYS A 129 -1.81 -15.25 -7.82
N MET A 130 -0.57 -15.30 -7.40
CA MET A 130 0.19 -16.55 -7.27
C MET A 130 0.97 -16.58 -5.97
N ARG A 131 1.09 -17.79 -5.42
CA ARG A 131 1.92 -18.05 -4.26
C ARG A 131 3.39 -18.05 -4.66
N GLN A 132 4.18 -17.18 -4.04
CA GLN A 132 5.59 -16.97 -4.34
C GLN A 132 6.41 -16.95 -3.06
N TRP A 133 7.70 -17.30 -3.16
CA TRP A 133 8.66 -16.99 -2.12
C TRP A 133 8.92 -15.49 -2.10
N CYS A 134 8.78 -14.90 -0.94
CA CYS A 134 9.03 -13.48 -0.69
C CYS A 134 10.15 -13.31 0.34
N LEU A 135 10.95 -12.26 0.17
CA LEU A 135 11.93 -11.82 1.15
C LEU A 135 11.45 -10.52 1.79
N ARG A 136 11.34 -10.50 3.11
CA ARG A 136 10.83 -9.37 3.91
C ARG A 136 11.83 -8.22 3.99
N VAL A 137 12.15 -7.64 2.84
CA VAL A 137 13.06 -6.50 2.71
C VAL A 137 12.48 -5.25 3.34
N SER A 138 11.15 -5.10 3.30
CA SER A 138 10.42 -3.98 3.89
C SER A 138 10.67 -3.82 5.40
N ALA A 139 10.90 -4.91 6.13
CA ALA A 139 11.25 -4.85 7.55
C ALA A 139 12.56 -4.10 7.84
N TYR A 140 13.46 -4.03 6.86
CA TYR A 140 14.73 -3.32 6.97
C TYR A 140 14.65 -1.86 6.50
N ALA A 141 13.50 -1.40 6.02
CA ALA A 141 13.36 -0.09 5.37
C ALA A 141 13.84 1.07 6.25
N GLN A 142 13.44 1.12 7.53
CA GLN A 142 13.88 2.16 8.46
C GLN A 142 15.38 2.08 8.70
N ARG A 143 15.91 0.89 8.95
CA ARG A 143 17.35 0.67 9.18
C ARG A 143 18.19 1.07 7.96
N LEU A 144 17.70 0.86 6.74
CA LEU A 144 18.35 1.29 5.51
C LEU A 144 18.37 2.82 5.42
N LEU A 145 17.29 3.51 5.80
CA LEU A 145 17.24 4.98 5.83
C LEU A 145 18.23 5.55 6.85
N ASP A 146 18.21 5.02 8.08
CA ASP A 146 19.12 5.46 9.17
C ASP A 146 20.58 5.23 8.77
N GLY A 147 20.87 4.14 8.07
CA GLY A 147 22.19 3.81 7.55
C GLY A 147 22.73 4.81 6.53
N LEU A 148 21.89 5.53 5.78
CA LEU A 148 22.32 6.53 4.81
C LEU A 148 23.07 7.71 5.47
N ASP A 149 22.77 7.99 6.72
CA ASP A 149 23.41 9.09 7.46
C ASP A 149 24.81 8.72 7.96
N THR A 150 25.15 7.43 7.96
CA THR A 150 26.44 6.90 8.45
C THR A 150 27.46 6.66 7.34
N ILE A 151 27.09 6.79 6.07
CA ILE A 151 27.95 6.49 4.93
C ILE A 151 28.37 7.75 4.18
N ASP A 152 29.58 7.73 3.61
CA ASP A 152 30.12 8.84 2.82
C ASP A 152 29.73 8.71 1.34
N TRP A 153 28.44 8.96 1.07
CA TRP A 153 27.86 9.03 -0.26
C TRP A 153 27.47 10.47 -0.61
N THR A 154 27.38 10.77 -1.90
CA THR A 154 26.87 12.08 -2.34
C THR A 154 25.41 12.27 -1.95
N ASP A 155 25.00 13.51 -1.69
CA ASP A 155 23.63 13.85 -1.31
C ASP A 155 22.61 13.40 -2.36
N SER A 156 22.94 13.54 -3.64
CA SER A 156 22.10 13.09 -4.76
C SER A 156 21.83 11.58 -4.72
N LEU A 157 22.85 10.77 -4.39
CA LEU A 157 22.69 9.32 -4.28
C LEU A 157 21.87 8.95 -3.03
N LYS A 158 22.13 9.60 -1.89
CA LYS A 158 21.34 9.42 -0.66
C LYS A 158 19.87 9.77 -0.90
N GLU A 159 19.59 10.87 -1.61
CA GLU A 159 18.22 11.27 -1.93
C GLU A 159 17.54 10.27 -2.86
N THR A 160 18.23 9.74 -3.84
CA THR A 160 17.72 8.67 -4.71
C THR A 160 17.34 7.43 -3.90
N GLN A 161 18.17 7.03 -2.92
CA GLN A 161 17.87 5.90 -2.02
C GLN A 161 16.68 6.20 -1.09
N ARG A 162 16.62 7.40 -0.50
CA ARG A 162 15.48 7.84 0.33
C ARG A 162 14.17 7.78 -0.46
N ASN A 163 14.18 8.27 -1.70
CA ASN A 163 13.01 8.25 -2.58
C ASN A 163 12.62 6.83 -3.00
N TRP A 164 13.59 5.94 -3.18
CA TRP A 164 13.34 4.53 -3.48
C TRP A 164 12.68 3.81 -2.30
N ILE A 165 13.20 3.99 -1.10
CA ILE A 165 12.63 3.42 0.13
C ILE A 165 11.28 4.06 0.41
N GLY A 166 11.14 5.37 0.21
CA GLY A 166 9.89 6.11 0.18
C GLY A 166 9.10 6.01 1.48
N ARG A 167 9.73 6.40 2.62
CA ARG A 167 9.05 6.47 3.91
C ARG A 167 7.96 7.55 3.86
N SER A 168 6.76 7.19 4.25
CA SER A 168 5.65 8.11 4.45
C SER A 168 4.95 7.81 5.78
N GLU A 169 4.57 8.84 6.50
CA GLU A 169 3.80 8.73 7.72
C GLU A 169 2.44 9.37 7.52
N GLY A 170 1.40 8.67 7.90
CA GLY A 170 0.03 9.13 7.70
C GLY A 170 -0.95 8.46 8.65
N ALA A 171 -2.24 8.63 8.37
CA ALA A 171 -3.33 8.00 9.07
C ALA A 171 -3.99 6.92 8.20
N GLU A 172 -4.21 5.75 8.76
CA GLU A 172 -5.23 4.81 8.27
C GLU A 172 -6.55 5.23 8.90
N VAL A 173 -7.58 5.41 8.06
CA VAL A 173 -8.92 5.85 8.50
C VAL A 173 -9.96 4.90 7.95
N GLN A 174 -10.89 4.47 8.80
CA GLN A 174 -12.00 3.59 8.45
C GLN A 174 -13.18 4.37 7.90
N PHE A 175 -13.70 3.91 6.77
CA PHE A 175 -14.92 4.41 6.14
C PHE A 175 -15.97 3.32 6.13
N LYS A 176 -17.16 3.63 6.63
CA LYS A 176 -18.32 2.73 6.55
C LYS A 176 -18.99 2.87 5.19
N VAL A 177 -19.47 1.77 4.66
CA VAL A 177 -20.29 1.77 3.45
C VAL A 177 -21.71 2.08 3.83
N LYS A 178 -22.32 3.04 3.10
CA LYS A 178 -23.71 3.44 3.34
C LYS A 178 -24.67 2.25 3.14
N ASP A 179 -25.63 2.09 4.04
CA ASP A 179 -26.67 1.05 4.02
C ASP A 179 -26.08 -0.40 4.00
N SER A 180 -24.91 -0.59 4.63
CA SER A 180 -24.21 -1.88 4.70
C SER A 180 -23.41 -1.97 6.01
N ASP A 181 -23.10 -3.19 6.43
CA ASP A 181 -22.16 -3.46 7.54
C ASP A 181 -20.70 -3.49 7.08
N LEU A 182 -20.45 -3.28 5.78
CA LEU A 182 -19.10 -3.26 5.23
C LEU A 182 -18.39 -1.97 5.62
N GLU A 183 -17.11 -2.11 5.87
CA GLU A 183 -16.19 -0.99 6.07
C GLU A 183 -14.87 -1.28 5.38
N PHE A 184 -14.13 -0.23 5.04
CA PHE A 184 -12.80 -0.34 4.47
C PHE A 184 -11.90 0.78 4.97
N THR A 185 -10.61 0.54 4.95
CA THR A 185 -9.59 1.45 5.44
C THR A 185 -8.87 2.13 4.28
N ILE A 186 -8.63 3.43 4.38
CA ILE A 186 -7.73 4.18 3.49
C ILE A 186 -6.49 4.60 4.25
N PHE A 187 -5.41 4.87 3.51
CA PHE A 187 -4.20 5.51 4.05
C PHE A 187 -4.01 6.88 3.40
N THR A 188 -3.76 7.89 4.23
CA THR A 188 -3.46 9.25 3.75
C THR A 188 -2.33 9.90 4.52
N THR A 189 -1.44 10.60 3.83
CA THR A 189 -0.44 11.50 4.42
C THR A 189 -1.00 12.91 4.64
N ARG A 190 -2.16 13.22 4.04
CA ARG A 190 -2.85 14.50 4.08
C ARG A 190 -4.13 14.40 4.90
N ALA A 191 -3.98 13.99 6.17
CA ALA A 191 -5.11 13.86 7.10
C ALA A 191 -5.84 15.20 7.35
N ASP A 192 -5.19 16.33 7.12
CA ASP A 192 -5.78 17.68 7.14
C ASP A 192 -6.93 17.87 6.14
N THR A 193 -6.96 17.07 5.06
CA THR A 193 -7.92 17.25 3.96
C THR A 193 -9.19 16.39 4.07
N MET A 194 -9.41 15.71 5.20
CA MET A 194 -10.55 14.82 5.40
C MET A 194 -11.92 15.48 5.19
N PHE A 195 -12.06 16.79 5.48
CA PHE A 195 -13.29 17.54 5.27
C PHE A 195 -13.57 17.86 3.79
N GLY A 196 -12.60 17.70 2.91
CA GLY A 196 -12.69 17.96 1.47
C GLY A 196 -12.84 16.71 0.61
N VAL A 197 -13.01 15.54 1.24
CA VAL A 197 -13.24 14.29 0.52
C VAL A 197 -14.62 14.34 -0.15
N THR A 198 -14.64 14.22 -1.47
CA THR A 198 -15.87 14.29 -2.27
C THR A 198 -16.19 12.98 -3.00
N PHE A 199 -15.24 12.07 -3.09
CA PHE A 199 -15.45 10.70 -3.57
C PHE A 199 -14.34 9.78 -3.06
N MET A 200 -14.56 8.47 -3.22
CA MET A 200 -13.59 7.43 -2.92
C MET A 200 -13.22 6.71 -4.20
N VAL A 201 -12.00 6.17 -4.29
CA VAL A 201 -11.58 5.41 -5.45
C VAL A 201 -10.92 4.09 -5.03
N LEU A 202 -11.34 3.01 -5.67
CA LEU A 202 -10.78 1.67 -5.52
C LEU A 202 -9.87 1.33 -6.71
N ALA A 203 -8.79 0.63 -6.42
CA ALA A 203 -8.01 -0.02 -7.47
C ALA A 203 -8.85 -1.12 -8.15
N PRO A 204 -8.75 -1.31 -9.47
CA PRO A 204 -9.51 -2.34 -10.20
C PRO A 204 -9.29 -3.76 -9.68
N GLU A 205 -8.10 -4.04 -9.11
CA GLU A 205 -7.72 -5.34 -8.55
C GLU A 205 -8.17 -5.56 -7.11
N SER A 206 -8.76 -4.53 -6.47
CA SER A 206 -9.21 -4.64 -5.08
C SER A 206 -10.35 -5.65 -4.93
N GLU A 207 -10.27 -6.50 -3.92
CA GLU A 207 -11.34 -7.45 -3.57
C GLU A 207 -12.65 -6.75 -3.17
N LEU A 208 -12.57 -5.48 -2.74
CA LEU A 208 -13.73 -4.65 -2.41
C LEU A 208 -14.59 -4.34 -3.65
N VAL A 209 -14.02 -4.36 -4.85
CA VAL A 209 -14.76 -4.05 -6.09
C VAL A 209 -15.97 -4.98 -6.25
N ALA A 210 -15.76 -6.29 -6.06
CA ALA A 210 -16.84 -7.26 -6.18
C ALA A 210 -17.93 -7.08 -5.10
N GLN A 211 -17.57 -6.64 -3.90
CA GLN A 211 -18.46 -6.45 -2.76
C GLN A 211 -19.25 -5.13 -2.87
N LEU A 212 -18.65 -4.11 -3.46
CA LEU A 212 -19.21 -2.75 -3.52
C LEU A 212 -19.88 -2.42 -4.86
N THR A 213 -19.78 -3.30 -5.85
CA THR A 213 -20.47 -3.14 -7.14
C THR A 213 -21.93 -3.54 -7.00
N THR A 214 -22.82 -2.57 -7.22
CA THR A 214 -24.26 -2.85 -7.21
C THR A 214 -24.69 -3.61 -8.46
N PRO A 215 -25.80 -4.38 -8.42
CA PRO A 215 -26.31 -5.10 -9.59
C PRO A 215 -26.54 -4.20 -10.82
N ALA A 216 -26.97 -2.93 -10.59
CA ALA A 216 -27.21 -1.97 -11.66
C ALA A 216 -25.93 -1.54 -12.39
N GLN A 217 -24.79 -1.50 -11.70
CA GLN A 217 -23.49 -1.07 -12.23
C GLN A 217 -22.61 -2.24 -12.72
N LYS A 218 -23.02 -3.47 -12.43
CA LYS A 218 -22.19 -4.65 -12.65
C LYS A 218 -21.69 -4.78 -14.10
N ALA A 219 -22.53 -4.53 -15.09
CA ALA A 219 -22.13 -4.66 -16.50
C ALA A 219 -21.05 -3.65 -16.91
N GLU A 220 -21.17 -2.37 -16.44
CA GLU A 220 -20.17 -1.34 -16.71
C GLU A 220 -18.85 -1.61 -15.97
N VAL A 221 -18.95 -2.04 -14.71
CA VAL A 221 -17.79 -2.40 -13.90
C VAL A 221 -17.05 -3.59 -14.52
N ASP A 222 -17.73 -4.67 -14.87
CA ASP A 222 -17.11 -5.84 -15.52
C ASP A 222 -16.38 -5.44 -16.81
N ALA A 223 -17.01 -4.62 -17.66
CA ALA A 223 -16.39 -4.12 -18.90
C ALA A 223 -15.15 -3.24 -18.62
N TYR A 224 -15.20 -2.42 -17.58
CA TYR A 224 -14.05 -1.62 -17.16
C TYR A 224 -12.89 -2.49 -16.66
N LEU A 225 -13.17 -3.48 -15.81
CA LEU A 225 -12.18 -4.41 -15.29
C LEU A 225 -11.50 -5.22 -16.41
N ASP A 226 -12.25 -5.69 -17.39
CA ASP A 226 -11.69 -6.45 -18.52
C ASP A 226 -10.75 -5.61 -19.39
N ARG A 227 -11.00 -4.31 -19.48
CA ARG A 227 -10.12 -3.36 -20.17
C ARG A 227 -8.84 -3.08 -19.37
N THR A 228 -8.96 -2.87 -18.06
CA THR A 228 -7.83 -2.51 -17.20
C THR A 228 -6.90 -3.69 -16.90
N LYS A 229 -7.39 -4.92 -16.86
CA LYS A 229 -6.58 -6.14 -16.67
C LYS A 229 -5.41 -6.30 -17.66
N LYS A 230 -5.51 -5.68 -18.83
CA LYS A 230 -4.50 -5.76 -19.90
C LYS A 230 -3.37 -4.76 -19.73
N ARG A 231 -3.46 -3.85 -18.75
CA ARG A 231 -2.50 -2.76 -18.52
C ARG A 231 -1.60 -3.08 -17.34
N THR A 232 -0.30 -2.89 -17.52
CA THR A 232 0.69 -3.00 -16.44
C THR A 232 0.63 -1.78 -15.51
N GLU A 233 1.11 -1.91 -14.27
CA GLU A 233 1.24 -0.77 -13.34
C GLU A 233 2.08 0.36 -13.95
N ARG A 234 3.15 0.03 -14.69
CA ARG A 234 4.03 1.02 -15.33
C ARG A 234 3.29 1.85 -16.38
N GLU A 235 2.49 1.20 -17.24
CA GLU A 235 1.68 1.88 -18.23
C GLU A 235 0.63 2.78 -17.57
N ARG A 236 0.00 2.33 -16.49
CA ARG A 236 -0.99 3.10 -15.73
C ARG A 236 -0.39 4.33 -15.05
N ILE A 237 0.85 4.24 -14.55
CA ILE A 237 1.58 5.38 -13.97
C ILE A 237 1.98 6.40 -15.04
N ALA A 238 2.34 5.92 -16.24
CA ALA A 238 2.78 6.78 -17.34
C ALA A 238 1.62 7.46 -18.08
N ASP A 239 0.47 6.80 -18.14
CA ASP A 239 -0.73 7.33 -18.80
C ASP A 239 -1.46 8.32 -17.89
N ARG A 240 -1.73 9.51 -18.41
CA ARG A 240 -2.47 10.58 -17.73
C ARG A 240 -3.93 10.65 -18.16
N SER A 241 -4.41 9.71 -18.97
CA SER A 241 -5.82 9.65 -19.34
C SER A 241 -6.69 9.38 -18.12
N VAL A 242 -7.81 10.10 -18.04
CA VAL A 242 -8.77 9.92 -16.94
C VAL A 242 -9.79 8.86 -17.35
N THR A 243 -9.81 7.76 -16.62
CA THR A 243 -10.78 6.67 -16.81
C THR A 243 -11.32 6.21 -15.46
N GLY A 244 -12.56 5.73 -15.43
CA GLY A 244 -13.18 5.22 -14.20
C GLY A 244 -14.61 4.78 -14.43
N VAL A 245 -15.16 4.10 -13.45
CA VAL A 245 -16.55 3.65 -13.43
C VAL A 245 -17.13 3.77 -12.01
N PHE A 246 -18.37 4.17 -11.90
CA PHE A 246 -19.07 4.25 -10.61
C PHE A 246 -19.47 2.85 -10.14
N SER A 247 -19.23 2.51 -8.88
CA SER A 247 -19.57 1.21 -8.30
C SER A 247 -21.07 1.05 -7.99
N GLY A 248 -21.80 2.17 -7.85
CA GLY A 248 -23.17 2.22 -7.34
C GLY A 248 -23.27 2.38 -5.83
N SER A 249 -22.17 2.26 -5.09
CA SER A 249 -22.12 2.36 -3.64
C SER A 249 -21.54 3.68 -3.15
N TYR A 250 -21.81 4.00 -1.89
CA TYR A 250 -21.35 5.22 -1.21
C TYR A 250 -20.63 4.86 0.09
N ALA A 251 -19.62 5.65 0.45
CA ALA A 251 -18.97 5.59 1.76
C ALA A 251 -19.40 6.79 2.61
N ILE A 252 -19.46 6.60 3.93
CA ILE A 252 -19.73 7.68 4.88
C ILE A 252 -18.42 8.28 5.35
N ASN A 253 -18.21 9.56 5.11
CA ASN A 253 -17.05 10.28 5.62
C ASN A 253 -17.17 10.43 7.14
N PRO A 254 -16.24 9.89 7.95
CA PRO A 254 -16.35 9.91 9.41
C PRO A 254 -16.16 11.31 10.05
N PHE A 255 -15.79 12.33 9.27
CA PHE A 255 -15.62 13.71 9.75
C PHE A 255 -16.79 14.63 9.38
N THR A 256 -17.48 14.34 8.27
CA THR A 256 -18.60 15.18 7.79
C THR A 256 -19.95 14.50 7.88
N GLY A 257 -19.98 13.16 8.03
CA GLY A 257 -21.19 12.36 7.97
C GLY A 257 -21.80 12.24 6.57
N GLU A 258 -21.19 12.85 5.57
CA GLU A 258 -21.69 12.85 4.19
C GLU A 258 -21.43 11.51 3.50
N ALA A 259 -22.38 11.10 2.67
CA ALA A 259 -22.22 9.96 1.77
C ALA A 259 -21.50 10.39 0.50
N VAL A 260 -20.31 9.86 0.24
CA VAL A 260 -19.51 10.13 -0.93
C VAL A 260 -19.48 8.92 -1.87
N PRO A 261 -19.56 9.10 -3.20
CA PRO A 261 -19.63 7.97 -4.14
C PRO A 261 -18.30 7.22 -4.20
N ILE A 262 -18.39 5.89 -4.40
CA ILE A 262 -17.23 5.02 -4.56
C ILE A 262 -17.05 4.70 -6.04
N TRP A 263 -15.92 5.11 -6.59
CA TRP A 263 -15.50 4.89 -7.97
C TRP A 263 -14.44 3.80 -8.04
N ILE A 264 -14.24 3.24 -9.22
CA ILE A 264 -13.17 2.31 -9.55
C ILE A 264 -12.35 2.96 -10.66
N SER A 265 -11.04 3.09 -10.46
CA SER A 265 -10.18 3.72 -11.46
C SER A 265 -8.76 3.16 -11.43
N ASP A 266 -8.16 3.07 -12.60
CA ASP A 266 -6.84 2.50 -12.81
C ASP A 266 -5.68 3.43 -12.43
N TYR A 267 -5.94 4.69 -12.02
CA TYR A 267 -4.90 5.54 -11.43
C TYR A 267 -4.58 5.17 -9.98
N VAL A 268 -5.42 4.35 -9.33
CA VAL A 268 -5.16 3.79 -8.00
C VAL A 268 -4.52 2.41 -8.13
N LEU A 269 -3.42 2.19 -7.42
CA LEU A 269 -2.68 0.93 -7.46
C LEU A 269 -2.99 0.08 -6.22
N ALA A 270 -3.35 -1.18 -6.41
CA ALA A 270 -3.66 -2.11 -5.31
C ALA A 270 -2.48 -2.36 -4.36
N GLY A 271 -1.26 -2.26 -4.87
CA GLY A 271 -0.03 -2.46 -4.09
C GLY A 271 0.42 -1.24 -3.28
N TYR A 272 -0.31 -0.13 -3.31
CA TYR A 272 -0.01 1.06 -2.50
C TYR A 272 -1.11 1.32 -1.48
N GLY A 273 -0.74 1.37 -0.19
CA GLY A 273 -1.71 1.54 0.89
C GLY A 273 -2.65 0.33 1.01
N THR A 274 -3.94 0.59 1.00
CA THR A 274 -5.01 -0.40 1.14
C THR A 274 -5.68 -0.76 -0.19
N GLY A 275 -5.20 -0.20 -1.32
CA GLY A 275 -5.88 -0.30 -2.62
C GLY A 275 -7.18 0.52 -2.72
N ALA A 276 -7.44 1.35 -1.72
CA ALA A 276 -8.52 2.33 -1.67
C ALA A 276 -7.95 3.69 -1.28
N ILE A 277 -8.40 4.76 -1.92
CA ILE A 277 -8.03 6.12 -1.57
C ILE A 277 -9.27 6.99 -1.33
N MET A 278 -9.11 7.99 -0.49
CA MET A 278 -10.00 9.14 -0.43
C MET A 278 -9.54 10.15 -1.49
N ALA A 279 -10.46 10.75 -2.21
CA ALA A 279 -10.15 11.74 -3.23
C ALA A 279 -10.49 13.15 -2.74
N VAL A 280 -9.50 14.04 -2.87
CA VAL A 280 -9.60 15.45 -2.47
C VAL A 280 -9.21 16.33 -3.67
N PRO A 281 -10.12 16.54 -4.62
CA PRO A 281 -9.81 17.17 -5.90
C PRO A 281 -9.27 18.61 -5.80
N ALA A 282 -9.58 19.30 -4.72
CA ALA A 282 -9.02 20.65 -4.53
C ALA A 282 -7.50 20.63 -4.26
N HIS A 283 -6.91 19.52 -3.81
CA HIS A 283 -5.54 19.44 -3.31
C HIS A 283 -4.74 18.24 -3.83
N ASP A 284 -5.21 17.56 -4.87
CA ASP A 284 -4.50 16.53 -5.63
C ASP A 284 -4.86 16.65 -7.12
N SER A 285 -3.86 16.76 -7.98
CA SER A 285 -4.04 17.03 -9.41
C SER A 285 -4.70 15.88 -10.18
N ARG A 286 -4.51 14.62 -9.74
CA ARG A 286 -5.18 13.45 -10.36
C ARG A 286 -6.64 13.41 -9.97
N ASP A 287 -6.94 13.63 -8.70
CA ASP A 287 -8.31 13.72 -8.19
C ASP A 287 -9.06 14.89 -8.84
N TYR A 288 -8.35 16.02 -9.06
CA TYR A 288 -8.90 17.19 -9.75
C TYR A 288 -9.31 16.86 -11.19
N ALA A 289 -8.39 16.26 -11.95
CA ALA A 289 -8.67 15.86 -13.33
C ALA A 289 -9.85 14.86 -13.40
N PHE A 290 -9.92 13.93 -12.45
CA PHE A 290 -11.01 12.97 -12.32
C PHE A 290 -12.35 13.66 -12.00
N ALA A 291 -12.35 14.56 -11.02
CA ALA A 291 -13.55 15.30 -10.62
C ALA A 291 -14.08 16.20 -11.76
N LYS A 292 -13.20 16.88 -12.49
CA LYS A 292 -13.59 17.68 -13.67
C LYS A 292 -14.17 16.81 -14.78
N HIS A 293 -13.59 15.63 -15.05
CA HIS A 293 -14.06 14.73 -16.09
C HIS A 293 -15.45 14.15 -15.81
N PHE A 294 -15.69 13.77 -14.54
CA PHE A 294 -16.97 13.15 -14.14
C PHE A 294 -17.96 14.12 -13.48
N GLY A 295 -17.65 15.41 -13.43
CA GLY A 295 -18.54 16.43 -12.88
C GLY A 295 -18.76 16.31 -11.36
N LEU A 296 -17.72 15.86 -10.62
CA LEU A 296 -17.76 15.71 -9.17
C LEU A 296 -17.42 17.04 -8.47
N GLU A 297 -17.84 17.18 -7.22
CA GLU A 297 -17.63 18.38 -6.42
C GLU A 297 -16.14 18.58 -6.09
N ILE A 298 -15.68 19.84 -6.09
CA ILE A 298 -14.34 20.26 -5.70
C ILE A 298 -14.45 21.25 -4.54
N ARG A 299 -13.89 20.89 -3.37
CA ARG A 299 -14.00 21.67 -2.11
C ARG A 299 -12.64 22.21 -1.69
N PRO A 300 -12.38 23.52 -1.80
CA PRO A 300 -11.14 24.11 -1.32
C PRO A 300 -11.08 24.11 0.21
N LEU A 301 -9.90 23.73 0.76
CA LEU A 301 -9.65 23.64 2.20
C LEU A 301 -8.49 24.53 2.67
N VAL A 302 -7.91 25.32 1.79
CA VAL A 302 -6.82 26.25 2.11
C VAL A 302 -7.25 27.68 1.76
N GLU A 303 -7.00 28.62 2.65
CA GLU A 303 -7.38 30.02 2.45
C GLU A 303 -6.73 30.60 1.21
N GLY A 304 -7.51 31.32 0.42
CA GLY A 304 -7.04 32.04 -0.77
C GLY A 304 -6.65 31.16 -1.95
N CYS A 305 -6.88 29.83 -1.89
CA CYS A 305 -6.62 28.96 -3.04
C CYS A 305 -7.71 29.13 -4.11
N ASP A 306 -7.28 29.24 -5.37
CA ASP A 306 -8.16 29.21 -6.55
C ASP A 306 -8.08 27.83 -7.19
N VAL A 307 -9.20 27.12 -7.22
CA VAL A 307 -9.32 25.76 -7.79
C VAL A 307 -10.20 25.75 -9.05
N SER A 308 -10.38 26.89 -9.70
CA SER A 308 -11.21 27.01 -10.92
C SER A 308 -10.58 26.31 -12.13
N GLU A 309 -9.26 26.41 -12.30
CA GLU A 309 -8.53 25.89 -13.44
C GLU A 309 -7.64 24.69 -13.11
N GLU A 310 -7.09 24.61 -11.89
CA GLU A 310 -6.20 23.55 -11.44
C GLU A 310 -6.34 23.28 -9.94
N SER A 311 -5.80 22.16 -9.46
CA SER A 311 -5.71 21.85 -8.03
C SER A 311 -4.67 22.72 -7.33
N PHE A 312 -4.87 22.95 -6.04
CA PHE A 312 -3.90 23.63 -5.17
C PHE A 312 -3.12 22.58 -4.33
N ASP A 313 -2.03 22.06 -4.89
CA ASP A 313 -1.26 20.95 -4.30
C ASP A 313 -0.21 21.41 -3.29
N ALA A 314 -0.19 22.67 -2.88
CA ALA A 314 0.77 23.21 -1.93
C ALA A 314 0.68 22.51 -0.56
N LYS A 315 1.85 22.35 0.07
CA LYS A 315 2.00 21.73 1.39
C LYS A 315 2.01 22.74 2.52
N GLU A 316 1.88 24.03 2.20
CA GLU A 316 1.88 25.14 3.14
C GLU A 316 0.62 25.98 2.92
N GLY A 317 0.07 26.56 3.98
CA GLY A 317 -1.14 27.35 3.95
C GLY A 317 -1.93 27.24 5.26
N ILE A 318 -2.99 28.03 5.34
CA ILE A 318 -3.93 28.03 6.47
C ILE A 318 -5.18 27.25 6.07
N VAL A 319 -5.57 26.31 6.89
CA VAL A 319 -6.74 25.46 6.65
C VAL A 319 -8.03 26.24 6.89
N CYS A 320 -8.99 26.09 6.00
CA CYS A 320 -10.34 26.60 6.10
C CYS A 320 -11.38 25.54 5.72
N ASN A 321 -12.68 25.83 5.89
CA ASN A 321 -13.77 24.91 5.54
C ASN A 321 -13.68 23.50 6.18
N SER A 322 -13.03 23.41 7.33
CA SER A 322 -12.76 22.15 8.04
C SER A 322 -13.16 22.22 9.53
N PRO A 323 -14.50 22.21 9.89
CA PRO A 323 -15.67 22.07 9.02
C PRO A 323 -16.05 23.39 8.29
N ARG A 324 -16.92 23.27 7.28
CA ARG A 324 -17.50 24.43 6.59
C ARG A 324 -18.37 25.26 7.57
N PRO A 325 -18.32 26.60 7.47
CA PRO A 325 -19.05 27.47 8.41
C PRO A 325 -20.58 27.46 8.20
N ASP A 326 -21.06 27.00 7.05
CA ASP A 326 -22.47 26.96 6.65
C ASP A 326 -23.18 25.65 6.98
N VAL A 327 -22.48 24.68 7.60
CA VAL A 327 -23.04 23.38 7.97
C VAL A 327 -22.90 23.14 9.47
N THR A 328 -23.82 22.38 10.04
CA THR A 328 -23.69 21.89 11.41
C THR A 328 -22.56 20.87 11.46
N PRO A 329 -21.53 21.04 12.31
CA PRO A 329 -20.47 20.08 12.43
C PRO A 329 -20.97 18.68 12.82
N TYR A 330 -20.52 17.66 12.10
CA TYR A 330 -20.82 16.26 12.41
C TYR A 330 -19.96 15.72 13.55
N CYS A 331 -18.74 16.23 13.68
CA CYS A 331 -17.79 15.90 14.74
C CYS A 331 -17.27 17.18 15.42
N ASP A 332 -16.61 17.05 16.56
CA ASP A 332 -16.06 18.16 17.34
C ASP A 332 -14.67 18.63 16.88
N LEU A 333 -14.11 18.00 15.84
CA LEU A 333 -12.84 18.43 15.27
C LEU A 333 -13.02 19.69 14.40
N SER A 334 -12.21 20.71 14.70
CA SER A 334 -12.07 21.90 13.85
C SER A 334 -10.60 22.12 13.51
N LEU A 335 -10.31 22.31 12.22
CA LEU A 335 -8.96 22.59 11.70
C LEU A 335 -8.83 24.03 11.18
N ASN A 336 -9.92 24.79 11.14
CA ASN A 336 -9.95 26.15 10.63
C ASN A 336 -8.94 27.06 11.34
N GLY A 337 -8.15 27.79 10.59
CA GLY A 337 -7.13 28.72 11.10
C GLY A 337 -5.80 28.06 11.48
N LEU A 338 -5.66 26.75 11.39
CA LEU A 338 -4.41 26.04 11.62
C LEU A 338 -3.56 26.01 10.34
N THR A 339 -2.25 25.93 10.51
CA THR A 339 -1.36 25.55 9.39
C THR A 339 -1.63 24.10 8.96
N ILE A 340 -1.34 23.77 7.73
CA ILE A 340 -1.50 22.38 7.20
C ILE A 340 -0.78 21.37 8.11
N LYS A 341 0.42 21.70 8.57
CA LYS A 341 1.21 20.81 9.46
C LYS A 341 0.52 20.57 10.81
N GLU A 342 0.02 21.63 11.45
CA GLU A 342 -0.74 21.51 12.70
C GLU A 342 -2.04 20.74 12.51
N ALA A 343 -2.73 20.96 11.40
CA ALA A 343 -3.95 20.27 11.05
C ALA A 343 -3.73 18.77 10.84
N ILE A 344 -2.64 18.36 10.17
CA ILE A 344 -2.26 16.95 10.01
C ILE A 344 -2.06 16.30 11.38
N GLU A 345 -1.27 16.90 12.27
CA GLU A 345 -1.00 16.34 13.60
C GLU A 345 -2.28 16.28 14.46
N LYS A 346 -3.09 17.33 14.43
CA LYS A 346 -4.37 17.35 15.15
C LYS A 346 -5.32 16.27 14.68
N THR A 347 -5.43 16.07 13.36
CA THR A 347 -6.29 15.02 12.79
C THR A 347 -5.78 13.62 13.12
N LYS A 348 -4.45 13.38 13.06
CA LYS A 348 -3.85 12.10 13.46
C LYS A 348 -4.17 11.74 14.91
N ASN A 349 -4.07 12.72 15.82
CA ASN A 349 -4.42 12.52 17.24
C ASN A 349 -5.92 12.22 17.38
N TYR A 350 -6.77 13.00 16.69
CA TYR A 350 -8.22 12.79 16.71
C TYR A 350 -8.61 11.37 16.22
N VAL A 351 -8.01 10.89 15.14
CA VAL A 351 -8.23 9.54 14.60
C VAL A 351 -7.93 8.47 15.66
N LYS A 352 -6.83 8.62 16.41
CA LYS A 352 -6.45 7.69 17.49
C LYS A 352 -7.42 7.75 18.68
N GLU A 353 -7.73 8.95 19.14
CA GLU A 353 -8.56 9.18 20.34
C GLU A 353 -10.01 8.71 20.15
N HIS A 354 -10.53 8.80 18.91
CA HIS A 354 -11.92 8.43 18.58
C HIS A 354 -12.03 7.06 17.93
N ASN A 355 -10.96 6.25 17.91
CA ASN A 355 -10.93 4.91 17.29
C ASN A 355 -11.44 4.89 15.83
N LEU A 356 -11.16 5.96 15.07
CA LEU A 356 -11.48 6.04 13.64
C LEU A 356 -10.43 5.37 12.76
N GLY A 357 -9.32 4.94 13.37
CA GLY A 357 -8.19 4.32 12.70
C GLY A 357 -6.91 4.42 13.50
N ARG A 358 -5.77 4.47 12.83
CA ARG A 358 -4.44 4.54 13.46
C ARG A 358 -3.45 5.36 12.66
N VAL A 359 -2.40 5.84 13.34
CA VAL A 359 -1.22 6.42 12.66
C VAL A 359 -0.29 5.29 12.23
N LYS A 360 0.16 5.33 10.98
CA LYS A 360 1.01 4.30 10.39
C LYS A 360 2.14 4.90 9.56
N VAL A 361 3.29 4.25 9.64
CA VAL A 361 4.42 4.49 8.73
C VAL A 361 4.36 3.45 7.61
N ASN A 362 4.33 3.91 6.39
CA ASN A 362 4.39 3.09 5.19
C ASN A 362 5.70 3.35 4.43
N TYR A 363 6.11 2.36 3.67
CA TYR A 363 7.26 2.45 2.76
C TYR A 363 6.82 2.09 1.34
N ARG A 364 7.42 2.76 0.35
CA ARG A 364 7.27 2.37 -1.05
C ARG A 364 8.02 1.08 -1.35
N LEU A 365 9.13 0.84 -0.62
CA LEU A 365 9.89 -0.40 -0.70
C LEU A 365 8.96 -1.58 -0.34
N ARG A 366 8.90 -2.56 -1.23
CA ARG A 366 8.09 -3.77 -1.07
C ARG A 366 9.00 -4.98 -0.86
N ASP A 367 8.44 -6.04 -0.31
CA ASP A 367 9.11 -7.32 -0.21
C ASP A 367 9.48 -7.85 -1.61
N ALA A 368 10.65 -8.43 -1.69
CA ALA A 368 11.20 -8.94 -2.95
C ALA A 368 10.72 -10.39 -3.20
#